data_72caba63eceb26f0518bf2cde71044c9
#
_entry.id   72caba63eceb26f0518bf2cde71044c9
#
_cell.length_a   1.000
_cell.length_b   1.000
_cell.length_c   1.000
_cell.angle_alpha   90.00
_cell.angle_beta   90.00
_cell.angle_gamma   90.00
#
_symmetry.space_group_name_H-M   'P 1'
#
loop_
_entity.id
_entity.type
_entity.pdbx_description
1 polymer ?
#
loop_
_entity_poly.entity_id
_entity_poly.type
_entity_poly.pdbx_seq_one_letter_code
_entity_poly.pdbx_strand_id
1 'polypeptide(L)'
;MVDKIKYIAILRGINVGGNKLIKMDSLRLILENIGFENVKSYIQSGNLIFNYKLSDCKILAQNISDKIKELLFFDVPVIVLGINELEKIYESNPFLKILELDISYLHITFLSDVPKNEKLLLLQKDFDNIEFKIINKSVYLFCPYGYSKSKLTNSLLEKKLNVTATTRNLKTVIELIKMAKSN
;
A
#
# COMPACT_ATOMS: atom_id res chain seq x y z
N MET A 1 9.53 29.40 -2.52
CA MET A 1 9.61 27.99 -2.95
C MET A 1 8.38 27.30 -2.35
N VAL A 2 7.63 26.52 -3.12
CA VAL A 2 6.51 25.77 -2.55
C VAL A 2 7.09 24.57 -1.82
N ASP A 3 6.74 24.41 -0.54
CA ASP A 3 7.17 23.26 0.26
C ASP A 3 6.70 21.96 -0.38
N LYS A 4 7.64 21.08 -0.65
CA LYS A 4 7.36 19.77 -1.23
C LYS A 4 7.16 18.73 -0.13
N ILE A 5 6.10 17.98 -0.27
CA ILE A 5 5.76 16.89 0.64
C ILE A 5 6.25 15.58 0.03
N LYS A 6 6.71 14.68 0.87
CA LYS A 6 7.12 13.34 0.48
C LYS A 6 5.94 12.38 0.58
N TYR A 7 5.65 11.72 -0.54
CA TYR A 7 4.56 10.75 -0.69
C TYR A 7 5.09 9.36 -0.99
N ILE A 8 4.28 8.37 -0.65
CA ILE A 8 4.50 6.97 -0.99
C ILE A 8 3.32 6.49 -1.84
N ALA A 9 3.60 5.93 -3.03
CA ALA A 9 2.61 5.26 -3.84
C ALA A 9 2.81 3.75 -3.77
N ILE A 10 1.72 3.03 -3.52
CA ILE A 10 1.68 1.57 -3.41
C ILE A 10 0.76 1.05 -4.51
N LEU A 11 1.35 0.39 -5.50
CA LEU A 11 0.65 -0.15 -6.67
C LEU A 11 0.12 -1.56 -6.37
N ARG A 12 -1.05 -1.88 -6.94
CA ARG A 12 -1.66 -3.19 -6.76
C ARG A 12 -1.48 -4.09 -7.97
N GLY A 13 -0.93 -5.28 -7.74
CA GLY A 13 -0.97 -6.38 -8.69
C GLY A 13 -0.10 -6.20 -9.92
N ILE A 14 0.98 -5.45 -9.85
CA ILE A 14 2.01 -5.41 -10.89
C ILE A 14 3.10 -6.46 -10.63
N ASN A 15 3.73 -6.93 -11.69
CA ASN A 15 4.85 -7.89 -11.65
C ASN A 15 4.55 -9.19 -10.86
N VAL A 16 3.30 -9.64 -10.85
CA VAL A 16 2.88 -10.85 -10.15
C VAL A 16 2.38 -11.88 -11.17
N GLY A 17 2.91 -13.10 -11.09
CA GLY A 17 2.48 -14.21 -11.94
C GLY A 17 2.64 -13.96 -13.45
N GLY A 18 3.61 -13.13 -13.85
CA GLY A 18 3.86 -12.78 -15.24
C GLY A 18 2.89 -11.73 -15.84
N ASN A 19 1.97 -11.22 -15.02
CA ASN A 19 0.99 -10.22 -15.48
C ASN A 19 1.42 -8.79 -15.12
N LYS A 20 0.96 -7.81 -15.91
CA LYS A 20 1.18 -6.37 -15.69
C LYS A 20 2.66 -6.06 -15.42
N LEU A 21 3.52 -6.54 -16.31
CA LEU A 21 4.96 -6.36 -16.19
C LEU A 21 5.34 -4.91 -16.42
N ILE A 22 5.96 -4.29 -15.43
CA ILE A 22 6.49 -2.92 -15.49
C ILE A 22 7.92 -2.93 -14.95
N LYS A 23 8.86 -2.47 -15.77
CA LYS A 23 10.22 -2.19 -15.29
C LYS A 23 10.18 -1.01 -14.33
N MET A 24 10.83 -1.12 -13.18
CA MET A 24 10.77 -0.07 -12.16
C MET A 24 11.38 1.25 -12.65
N ASP A 25 12.39 1.19 -13.52
CA ASP A 25 12.98 2.37 -14.16
C ASP A 25 11.95 3.09 -15.05
N SER A 26 11.20 2.35 -15.87
CA SER A 26 10.13 2.91 -16.68
C SER A 26 9.03 3.54 -15.82
N LEU A 27 8.70 2.89 -14.71
CA LEU A 27 7.70 3.42 -13.78
C LEU A 27 8.16 4.72 -13.10
N ARG A 28 9.46 4.85 -12.75
CA ARG A 28 10.01 6.11 -12.24
C ARG A 28 9.90 7.22 -13.29
N LEU A 29 10.31 6.95 -14.53
CA LEU A 29 10.20 7.92 -15.62
C LEU A 29 8.76 8.36 -15.88
N ILE A 30 7.78 7.43 -15.77
CA ILE A 30 6.35 7.76 -15.90
C ILE A 30 5.94 8.81 -14.86
N LEU A 31 6.37 8.64 -13.60
CA LEU A 31 6.05 9.58 -12.52
C LEU A 31 6.77 10.92 -12.67
N GLU A 32 8.03 10.92 -13.08
CA GLU A 32 8.79 12.12 -13.37
C GLU A 32 8.15 12.95 -14.49
N ASN A 33 7.65 12.30 -15.55
CA ASN A 33 6.96 12.94 -16.66
C ASN A 33 5.64 13.64 -16.27
N ILE A 34 5.02 13.26 -15.16
CA ILE A 34 3.83 13.94 -14.61
C ILE A 34 4.18 14.96 -13.50
N GLY A 35 5.47 15.30 -13.40
CA GLY A 35 5.97 16.38 -12.54
C GLY A 35 6.28 15.96 -11.11
N PHE A 36 6.39 14.66 -10.81
CA PHE A 36 6.87 14.19 -9.52
C PHE A 36 8.40 14.23 -9.50
N GLU A 37 8.98 14.52 -8.33
CA GLU A 37 10.41 14.72 -8.20
C GLU A 37 11.03 13.72 -7.24
N ASN A 38 12.34 13.48 -7.41
CA ASN A 38 13.11 12.54 -6.57
C ASN A 38 12.46 11.16 -6.45
N VAL A 39 11.95 10.66 -7.58
CA VAL A 39 11.22 9.40 -7.62
C VAL A 39 12.18 8.24 -7.35
N LYS A 40 11.94 7.51 -6.27
CA LYS A 40 12.66 6.29 -5.89
C LYS A 40 11.68 5.11 -5.92
N SER A 41 12.18 3.92 -6.24
CA SER A 41 11.39 2.68 -6.19
C SER A 41 12.03 1.68 -5.25
N TYR A 42 11.20 0.84 -4.62
CA TYR A 42 11.65 -0.25 -3.76
C TYR A 42 11.01 -1.56 -4.18
N ILE A 43 11.82 -2.54 -4.52
CA ILE A 43 11.47 -3.86 -5.06
C ILE A 43 10.46 -3.83 -6.23
N GLN A 44 10.21 -5.00 -6.85
CA GLN A 44 9.39 -5.10 -8.07
C GLN A 44 7.87 -5.03 -7.82
N SER A 45 7.43 -5.01 -6.58
CA SER A 45 5.99 -5.03 -6.23
C SER A 45 5.28 -3.69 -6.34
N GLY A 46 5.96 -2.65 -6.87
CA GLY A 46 5.34 -1.34 -7.12
C GLY A 46 5.23 -0.48 -5.87
N ASN A 47 6.36 -0.19 -5.26
CA ASN A 47 6.45 0.80 -4.18
C ASN A 47 7.31 1.96 -4.67
N LEU A 48 6.76 3.17 -4.60
CA LEU A 48 7.41 4.39 -5.05
C LEU A 48 7.39 5.43 -3.95
N ILE A 49 8.45 6.22 -3.90
CA ILE A 49 8.57 7.39 -3.04
C ILE A 49 8.85 8.57 -3.95
N PHE A 50 8.20 9.70 -3.73
CA PHE A 50 8.38 10.89 -4.54
C PHE A 50 8.06 12.17 -3.76
N ASN A 51 8.56 13.29 -4.24
CA ASN A 51 8.25 14.60 -3.74
C ASN A 51 7.25 15.30 -4.67
N TYR A 52 6.26 15.96 -4.08
CA TYR A 52 5.31 16.80 -4.83
C TYR A 52 4.80 17.93 -3.95
N LYS A 53 4.22 18.97 -4.56
CA LYS A 53 3.48 20.01 -3.81
C LYS A 53 2.35 19.38 -3.00
N LEU A 54 1.89 20.08 -1.96
CA LEU A 54 0.74 19.64 -1.18
C LEU A 54 -0.45 19.34 -2.11
N SER A 55 -0.94 18.11 -2.07
CA SER A 55 -2.02 17.63 -2.93
C SER A 55 -2.81 16.52 -2.23
N ASP A 56 -4.06 16.33 -2.66
CA ASP A 56 -4.90 15.23 -2.20
C ASP A 56 -4.32 13.88 -2.70
N CYS A 57 -4.18 12.94 -1.78
CA CYS A 57 -3.61 11.61 -2.09
C CYS A 57 -4.44 10.82 -3.10
N LYS A 58 -5.77 11.00 -3.14
CA LYS A 58 -6.64 10.34 -4.12
C LYS A 58 -6.41 10.90 -5.53
N ILE A 59 -6.23 12.21 -5.64
CA ILE A 59 -5.89 12.86 -6.91
C ILE A 59 -4.53 12.36 -7.41
N LEU A 60 -3.53 12.29 -6.53
CA LEU A 60 -2.21 11.75 -6.91
C LEU A 60 -2.30 10.28 -7.34
N ALA A 61 -3.07 9.46 -6.62
CA ALA A 61 -3.28 8.06 -6.96
C ALA A 61 -3.95 7.90 -8.34
N GLN A 62 -4.97 8.72 -8.64
CA GLN A 62 -5.65 8.72 -9.92
C GLN A 62 -4.72 9.14 -11.05
N ASN A 63 -3.97 10.22 -10.89
CA ASN A 63 -3.01 10.68 -11.90
C ASN A 63 -1.97 9.61 -12.26
N ILE A 64 -1.46 8.89 -11.25
CA ILE A 64 -0.52 7.78 -11.48
C ILE A 64 -1.20 6.63 -12.24
N SER A 65 -2.39 6.23 -11.80
CA SER A 65 -3.16 5.14 -12.43
C SER A 65 -3.50 5.46 -13.88
N ASP A 66 -3.99 6.67 -14.17
CA ASP A 66 -4.36 7.12 -15.51
C ASP A 66 -3.14 7.16 -16.44
N LYS A 67 -2.00 7.65 -15.94
CA LYS A 67 -0.78 7.71 -16.73
C LYS A 67 -0.20 6.32 -17.04
N ILE A 68 -0.29 5.39 -16.09
CA ILE A 68 0.07 3.99 -16.33
C ILE A 68 -0.86 3.39 -17.39
N LYS A 69 -2.17 3.62 -17.29
CA LYS A 69 -3.15 3.13 -18.26
C LYS A 69 -2.92 3.69 -19.65
N GLU A 70 -2.66 5.00 -19.76
CA GLU A 70 -2.34 5.67 -21.02
C GLU A 70 -1.13 5.06 -21.72
N LEU A 71 -0.05 4.78 -20.99
CA LEU A 71 1.22 4.34 -21.56
C LEU A 71 1.38 2.82 -21.70
N LEU A 72 0.72 2.05 -20.82
CA LEU A 72 0.91 0.60 -20.73
C LEU A 72 -0.36 -0.20 -21.06
N PHE A 73 -1.48 0.48 -21.30
CA PHE A 73 -2.76 -0.09 -21.75
C PHE A 73 -3.40 -1.10 -20.78
N PHE A 74 -3.10 -0.99 -19.46
CA PHE A 74 -3.78 -1.75 -18.44
C PHE A 74 -4.00 -0.95 -17.14
N ASP A 75 -5.05 -1.30 -16.42
CA ASP A 75 -5.40 -0.63 -15.16
C ASP A 75 -4.52 -1.12 -14.00
N VAL A 76 -3.99 -0.19 -13.23
CA VAL A 76 -3.26 -0.46 -11.99
C VAL A 76 -3.86 0.38 -10.87
N PRO A 77 -4.57 -0.23 -9.91
CA PRO A 77 -5.01 0.50 -8.72
C PRO A 77 -3.80 1.00 -7.92
N VAL A 78 -3.87 2.23 -7.46
CA VAL A 78 -2.80 2.90 -6.71
C VAL A 78 -3.37 3.46 -5.41
N ILE A 79 -2.63 3.31 -4.33
CA ILE A 79 -2.90 3.99 -3.06
C ILE A 79 -1.72 4.91 -2.79
N VAL A 80 -1.99 6.18 -2.51
CA VAL A 80 -0.99 7.17 -2.14
C VAL A 80 -1.18 7.58 -0.69
N LEU A 81 -0.09 7.70 0.04
CA LEU A 81 -0.03 8.12 1.44
C LEU A 81 1.05 9.18 1.61
N GLY A 82 0.83 10.15 2.50
CA GLY A 82 1.91 10.98 3.02
C GLY A 82 2.81 10.17 3.96
N ILE A 83 4.09 10.56 4.08
CA ILE A 83 5.04 9.84 4.97
C ILE A 83 4.54 9.78 6.42
N ASN A 84 4.00 10.87 6.96
CA ASN A 84 3.47 10.92 8.32
C ASN A 84 2.29 9.95 8.54
N GLU A 85 1.46 9.74 7.50
CA GLU A 85 0.37 8.76 7.55
C GLU A 85 0.91 7.33 7.58
N LEU A 86 1.92 7.03 6.75
CA LEU A 86 2.56 5.71 6.74
C LEU A 86 3.21 5.38 8.09
N GLU A 87 3.87 6.35 8.72
CA GLU A 87 4.46 6.20 10.06
C GLU A 87 3.39 5.91 11.12
N LYS A 88 2.31 6.68 11.14
CA LYS A 88 1.18 6.44 12.05
C LYS A 88 0.56 5.05 11.86
N ILE A 89 0.43 4.60 10.61
CA ILE A 89 -0.05 3.25 10.31
C ILE A 89 0.92 2.20 10.89
N TYR A 90 2.23 2.38 10.70
CA TYR A 90 3.23 1.48 11.28
C TYR A 90 3.14 1.44 12.81
N GLU A 91 3.15 2.59 13.47
CA GLU A 91 3.11 2.72 14.93
C GLU A 91 1.80 2.19 15.56
N SER A 92 0.70 2.29 14.83
CA SER A 92 -0.62 1.80 15.27
C SER A 92 -0.79 0.29 15.13
N ASN A 93 0.22 -0.44 14.64
CA ASN A 93 0.14 -1.89 14.47
C ASN A 93 0.09 -2.61 15.82
N PRO A 94 -1.05 -3.23 16.20
CA PRO A 94 -1.21 -3.84 17.52
C PRO A 94 -0.29 -5.04 17.75
N PHE A 95 0.15 -5.70 16.67
CA PHE A 95 1.03 -6.88 16.75
C PHE A 95 2.48 -6.53 17.11
N LEU A 96 2.92 -5.27 16.96
CA LEU A 96 4.26 -4.83 17.38
C LEU A 96 4.47 -4.88 18.91
N LYS A 97 3.38 -4.98 19.66
CA LYS A 97 3.43 -5.07 21.15
C LYS A 97 3.61 -6.50 21.65
N ILE A 98 3.55 -7.48 20.77
CA ILE A 98 3.73 -8.89 21.12
C ILE A 98 5.22 -9.20 21.13
N LEU A 99 5.75 -9.56 22.31
CA LEU A 99 7.16 -9.94 22.48
C LEU A 99 7.49 -11.17 21.63
N GLU A 100 8.71 -11.17 21.08
CA GLU A 100 9.27 -12.28 20.28
C GLU A 100 8.54 -12.60 18.96
N LEU A 101 7.58 -11.77 18.54
CA LEU A 101 6.91 -11.99 17.27
C LEU A 101 7.82 -11.64 16.08
N ASP A 102 8.10 -12.60 15.19
CA ASP A 102 8.86 -12.33 13.97
C ASP A 102 8.05 -11.42 13.03
N ILE A 103 8.56 -10.21 12.81
CA ILE A 103 7.95 -9.20 11.92
C ILE A 103 7.79 -9.68 10.48
N SER A 104 8.49 -10.75 10.06
CA SER A 104 8.33 -11.32 8.72
C SER A 104 6.93 -11.92 8.48
N TYR A 105 6.23 -12.30 9.53
CA TYR A 105 4.85 -12.79 9.47
C TYR A 105 3.82 -11.67 9.47
N LEU A 106 4.24 -10.42 9.75
CA LEU A 106 3.34 -9.28 9.80
C LEU A 106 3.17 -8.64 8.44
N HIS A 107 1.92 -8.33 8.12
CA HIS A 107 1.55 -7.66 6.89
C HIS A 107 0.58 -6.51 7.18
N ILE A 108 0.63 -5.48 6.37
CA ILE A 108 -0.33 -4.38 6.40
C ILE A 108 -1.02 -4.32 5.04
N THR A 109 -2.35 -4.41 5.05
CA THR A 109 -3.16 -4.10 3.88
C THR A 109 -3.64 -2.67 3.99
N PHE A 110 -3.26 -1.85 3.02
CA PHE A 110 -3.72 -0.48 2.86
C PHE A 110 -5.03 -0.49 2.10
N LEU A 111 -5.99 0.32 2.55
CA LEU A 111 -7.29 0.49 1.94
C LEU A 111 -7.42 1.90 1.37
N SER A 112 -8.08 2.06 0.23
CA SER A 112 -8.30 3.37 -0.39
C SER A 112 -9.18 4.28 0.45
N ASP A 113 -10.08 3.71 1.23
CA ASP A 113 -11.06 4.40 2.06
C ASP A 113 -11.31 3.68 3.38
N VAL A 114 -11.92 4.40 4.34
CA VAL A 114 -12.40 3.79 5.58
C VAL A 114 -13.63 2.95 5.27
N PRO A 115 -13.61 1.64 5.54
CA PRO A 115 -14.76 0.78 5.29
C PRO A 115 -15.95 1.15 6.19
N LYS A 116 -17.19 0.89 5.70
CA LYS A 116 -18.40 1.06 6.50
C LYS A 116 -18.43 0.06 7.66
N ASN A 117 -18.89 0.49 8.84
CA ASN A 117 -18.94 -0.34 10.05
C ASN A 117 -19.69 -1.66 9.86
N GLU A 118 -20.81 -1.66 9.15
CA GLU A 118 -21.59 -2.86 8.85
C GLU A 118 -20.74 -3.93 8.15
N LYS A 119 -19.91 -3.51 7.17
CA LYS A 119 -19.03 -4.41 6.42
C LYS A 119 -17.89 -4.94 7.28
N LEU A 120 -17.38 -4.14 8.22
CA LEU A 120 -16.35 -4.56 9.17
C LEU A 120 -16.87 -5.64 10.11
N LEU A 121 -18.08 -5.49 10.65
CA LEU A 121 -18.71 -6.48 11.52
C LEU A 121 -18.94 -7.81 10.81
N LEU A 122 -19.41 -7.77 9.55
CA LEU A 122 -19.58 -8.97 8.73
C LEU A 122 -18.24 -9.67 8.45
N LEU A 123 -17.20 -8.90 8.13
CA LEU A 123 -15.88 -9.47 7.90
C LEU A 123 -15.32 -10.12 9.16
N GLN A 124 -15.45 -9.49 10.32
CA GLN A 124 -14.99 -10.05 11.59
C GLN A 124 -15.70 -11.36 11.94
N LYS A 125 -17.00 -11.43 11.71
CA LYS A 125 -17.79 -12.65 11.92
C LYS A 125 -17.39 -13.80 10.99
N ASP A 126 -17.10 -13.49 9.71
CA ASP A 126 -16.71 -14.48 8.71
C ASP A 126 -15.29 -15.04 8.94
N PHE A 127 -14.45 -14.34 9.67
CA PHE A 127 -13.03 -14.65 9.86
C PHE A 127 -12.56 -14.54 11.31
N ASP A 128 -13.37 -15.02 12.24
CA ASP A 128 -13.12 -14.99 13.70
C ASP A 128 -11.86 -15.76 14.13
N ASN A 129 -11.44 -16.75 13.34
CA ASN A 129 -10.25 -17.59 13.60
C ASN A 129 -8.97 -17.07 12.94
N ILE A 130 -9.00 -15.88 12.32
CA ILE A 130 -7.82 -15.27 11.69
C ILE A 130 -7.35 -14.09 12.53
N GLU A 131 -6.07 -14.05 12.85
CA GLU A 131 -5.51 -12.93 13.58
C GLU A 131 -5.34 -11.71 12.68
N PHE A 132 -6.32 -10.82 12.70
CA PHE A 132 -6.27 -9.53 12.06
C PHE A 132 -6.93 -8.44 12.89
N LYS A 133 -6.52 -7.20 12.65
CA LYS A 133 -7.15 -6.00 13.21
C LYS A 133 -7.33 -4.97 12.13
N ILE A 134 -8.46 -4.25 12.16
CA ILE A 134 -8.72 -3.14 11.24
C ILE A 134 -8.74 -1.86 12.05
N ILE A 135 -7.92 -0.90 11.64
CA ILE A 135 -7.87 0.45 12.22
C ILE A 135 -7.88 1.44 11.05
N ASN A 136 -8.93 2.23 10.94
CA ASN A 136 -9.14 3.19 9.86
C ASN A 136 -9.00 2.56 8.46
N LYS A 137 -8.01 2.98 7.68
CA LYS A 137 -7.70 2.48 6.33
C LYS A 137 -6.65 1.37 6.29
N SER A 138 -6.46 0.65 7.40
CA SER A 138 -5.41 -0.36 7.48
C SER A 138 -5.92 -1.65 8.10
N VAL A 139 -5.59 -2.78 7.46
CA VAL A 139 -5.80 -4.12 8.00
C VAL A 139 -4.44 -4.68 8.38
N TYR A 140 -4.23 -4.93 9.65
CA TYR A 140 -3.04 -5.57 10.20
C TYR A 140 -3.25 -7.06 10.25
N LEU A 141 -2.32 -7.82 9.71
CA LEU A 141 -2.43 -9.27 9.55
C LEU A 141 -1.22 -9.96 10.19
N PHE A 142 -1.48 -11.01 10.95
CA PHE A 142 -0.48 -11.98 11.33
C PHE A 142 -0.63 -13.23 10.47
N CYS A 143 0.40 -13.57 9.70
CA CYS A 143 0.39 -14.64 8.71
C CYS A 143 1.53 -15.65 8.98
N PRO A 144 1.44 -16.52 10.00
CA PRO A 144 2.55 -17.41 10.40
C PRO A 144 2.96 -18.41 9.32
N TYR A 145 2.05 -18.72 8.39
CA TYR A 145 2.32 -19.62 7.27
C TYR A 145 2.58 -18.90 5.95
N GLY A 146 2.79 -17.55 6.01
CA GLY A 146 2.97 -16.68 4.86
C GLY A 146 1.66 -16.12 4.29
N TYR A 147 1.74 -14.90 3.73
CA TYR A 147 0.57 -14.19 3.19
C TYR A 147 -0.13 -14.94 2.05
N SER A 148 0.61 -15.70 1.24
CA SER A 148 0.03 -16.49 0.13
C SER A 148 -0.96 -17.55 0.59
N LYS A 149 -0.88 -17.99 1.85
CA LYS A 149 -1.81 -18.95 2.47
C LYS A 149 -2.94 -18.25 3.25
N SER A 150 -2.91 -16.93 3.36
CA SER A 150 -3.96 -16.18 4.06
C SER A 150 -5.27 -16.23 3.28
N LYS A 151 -6.37 -16.44 4.00
CA LYS A 151 -7.72 -16.31 3.44
C LYS A 151 -8.12 -14.85 3.21
N LEU A 152 -7.51 -13.90 3.94
CA LEU A 152 -7.77 -12.46 3.79
C LEU A 152 -6.93 -11.87 2.66
N THR A 153 -7.24 -12.27 1.43
CA THR A 153 -6.59 -11.74 0.23
C THR A 153 -7.08 -10.32 -0.10
N ASN A 154 -6.29 -9.57 -0.86
CA ASN A 154 -6.70 -8.25 -1.35
C ASN A 154 -8.06 -8.32 -2.07
N SER A 155 -8.25 -9.28 -2.98
CA SER A 155 -9.49 -9.42 -3.76
C SER A 155 -10.70 -9.71 -2.87
N LEU A 156 -10.53 -10.48 -1.80
CA LEU A 156 -11.59 -10.73 -0.83
C LEU A 156 -11.92 -9.48 -0.04
N LEU A 157 -10.91 -8.77 0.46
CA LEU A 157 -11.10 -7.51 1.20
C LEU A 157 -11.79 -6.46 0.32
N GLU A 158 -11.38 -6.31 -0.94
CA GLU A 158 -12.01 -5.42 -1.91
C GLU A 158 -13.48 -5.74 -2.11
N LYS A 159 -13.81 -7.02 -2.33
CA LYS A 159 -15.19 -7.49 -2.51
C LYS A 159 -16.03 -7.25 -1.25
N LYS A 160 -15.53 -7.59 -0.07
CA LYS A 160 -16.27 -7.49 1.19
C LYS A 160 -16.41 -6.04 1.66
N LEU A 161 -15.36 -5.23 1.55
CA LEU A 161 -15.32 -3.87 2.07
C LEU A 161 -15.73 -2.81 1.04
N ASN A 162 -15.75 -3.16 -0.26
CA ASN A 162 -16.01 -2.25 -1.39
C ASN A 162 -15.02 -1.08 -1.45
N VAL A 163 -13.75 -1.38 -1.32
CA VAL A 163 -12.62 -0.46 -1.39
C VAL A 163 -11.47 -1.12 -2.14
N THR A 164 -10.54 -0.36 -2.68
CA THR A 164 -9.28 -0.90 -3.19
C THR A 164 -8.38 -1.33 -2.02
N ALA A 165 -7.70 -2.47 -2.16
CA ALA A 165 -6.80 -3.00 -1.15
C ALA A 165 -5.47 -3.45 -1.73
N THR A 166 -4.38 -3.16 -1.06
CA THR A 166 -3.04 -3.66 -1.42
C THR A 166 -2.22 -3.97 -0.18
N THR A 167 -1.58 -5.14 -0.16
CA THR A 167 -0.85 -5.63 1.01
C THR A 167 0.66 -5.52 0.83
N ARG A 168 1.36 -5.16 1.90
CA ARG A 168 2.82 -5.21 2.00
C ARG A 168 3.24 -5.94 3.27
N ASN A 169 4.33 -6.69 3.18
CA ASN A 169 5.01 -7.21 4.35
C ASN A 169 5.54 -6.05 5.21
N LEU A 170 5.55 -6.21 6.52
CA LEU A 170 5.97 -5.16 7.44
C LEU A 170 7.42 -4.71 7.20
N LYS A 171 8.32 -5.63 6.81
CA LYS A 171 9.71 -5.27 6.43
C LYS A 171 9.75 -4.28 5.27
N THR A 172 8.85 -4.44 4.27
CA THR A 172 8.70 -3.48 3.17
C THR A 172 8.25 -2.12 3.67
N VAL A 173 7.28 -2.06 4.59
CA VAL A 173 6.79 -0.80 5.16
C VAL A 173 7.90 -0.07 5.92
N ILE A 174 8.66 -0.79 6.74
CA ILE A 174 9.81 -0.24 7.47
C ILE A 174 10.84 0.35 6.49
N GLU A 175 11.15 -0.35 5.42
CA GLU A 175 12.13 0.12 4.44
C GLU A 175 11.63 1.36 3.69
N LEU A 176 10.35 1.41 3.34
CA LEU A 176 9.74 2.61 2.73
C LEU A 176 9.83 3.83 3.65
N ILE A 177 9.60 3.65 4.95
CA ILE A 177 9.75 4.72 5.93
C ILE A 177 11.21 5.19 6.01
N LYS A 178 12.17 4.27 6.08
CA LYS A 178 13.61 4.60 6.10
C LYS A 178 14.03 5.37 4.84
N MET A 179 13.67 4.86 3.66
CA MET A 179 13.98 5.50 2.38
C MET A 179 13.32 6.89 2.25
N ALA A 180 12.13 7.04 2.80
CA ALA A 180 11.45 8.33 2.79
C ALA A 180 12.09 9.34 3.74
N LYS A 181 12.72 8.92 4.83
CA LYS A 181 13.46 9.78 5.77
C LYS A 181 14.88 10.09 5.32
N SER A 182 15.49 9.23 4.53
CA SER A 182 16.82 9.52 3.95
C SER A 182 16.69 10.58 2.85
N ASN A 183 17.54 11.59 2.92
CA ASN A 183 17.63 12.68 1.94
C ASN A 183 18.01 12.18 0.55
#